data_6c10f3712a651fe5ea80362a116c9661
#
_entry.id   6c10f3712a651fe5ea80362a116c9661
#
_cell.length_a   1.000
_cell.length_b   1.000
_cell.length_c   1.000
_cell.angle_alpha   90.00
_cell.angle_beta   90.00
_cell.angle_gamma   90.00
#
_symmetry.space_group_name_H-M   'P 1'
#
loop_
_entity.id
_entity.type
_entity.pdbx_description
1 polymer ?
#
loop_
_entity_poly.entity_id
_entity_poly.type
_entity_poly.pdbx_seq_one_letter_code
_entity_poly.pdbx_strand_id
1 'polypeptide(L)'
;MYRVEHGRPLFLLIRDSYRNWGFPKGHLEKHELPEAAALREVSEETGLSDLVLRGELATIDWHFRFRGKLIHKICHFFLMESENASTSPQREEGITACKWVPIDEALALISYANAREVLQRAAVSVGGAPLAHG
;
A
#
# COMPACT_ATOMS: atom_id res chain seq x y z
N MET A 1 -0.80 1.19 -4.42
CA MET A 1 -1.98 1.93 -4.94
C MET A 1 -1.54 3.26 -5.52
N TYR A 2 -1.85 3.49 -6.77
CA TYR A 2 -1.52 4.75 -7.43
C TYR A 2 -2.63 5.22 -8.36
N ARG A 3 -2.60 6.49 -8.70
CA ARG A 3 -3.39 7.09 -9.78
C ARG A 3 -2.50 8.09 -10.53
N VAL A 4 -2.85 8.39 -11.75
CA VAL A 4 -2.13 9.38 -12.55
C VAL A 4 -2.99 10.63 -12.66
N GLU A 5 -2.45 11.78 -12.27
CA GLU A 5 -3.11 13.06 -12.36
C GLU A 5 -2.19 14.05 -13.07
N HIS A 6 -2.65 14.63 -14.17
CA HIS A 6 -1.89 15.56 -15.01
C HIS A 6 -0.51 15.00 -15.41
N GLY A 7 -0.47 13.71 -15.75
CA GLY A 7 0.76 13.03 -16.15
C GLY A 7 1.70 12.65 -15.01
N ARG A 8 1.31 12.90 -13.76
CA ARG A 8 2.13 12.58 -12.58
C ARG A 8 1.50 11.45 -11.77
N PRO A 9 2.27 10.44 -11.39
CA PRO A 9 1.75 9.41 -10.49
C PRO A 9 1.61 9.94 -9.06
N LEU A 10 0.50 9.62 -8.44
CA LEU A 10 0.24 9.88 -7.03
C LEU A 10 0.02 8.54 -6.33
N PHE A 11 0.57 8.41 -5.13
CA PHE A 11 0.50 7.18 -4.36
C PHE A 11 -0.42 7.36 -3.16
N LEU A 12 -1.23 6.35 -2.88
CA LEU A 12 -2.16 6.39 -1.76
C LEU A 12 -1.47 5.85 -0.50
N LEU A 13 -1.43 6.69 0.51
CA LEU A 13 -1.00 6.30 1.84
C LEU A 13 -2.20 6.33 2.78
N ILE A 14 -2.20 5.43 3.75
CA ILE A 14 -3.17 5.41 4.82
C ILE A 14 -2.47 5.65 6.16
N ARG A 15 -3.18 6.30 7.07
CA ARG A 15 -2.70 6.52 8.43
C ARG A 15 -3.48 5.62 9.38
N ASP A 16 -2.77 4.87 10.21
CA ASP A 16 -3.39 4.01 11.21
C ASP A 16 -3.72 4.78 12.51
N SER A 17 -4.29 4.09 13.47
CA SER A 17 -4.69 4.66 14.76
C SER A 17 -3.50 5.08 15.62
N TYR A 18 -2.31 4.63 15.30
CA TYR A 18 -1.06 5.01 15.97
C TYR A 18 -0.34 6.17 15.27
N ARG A 19 -1.00 6.79 14.27
CA ARG A 19 -0.48 7.89 13.47
C ARG A 19 0.68 7.51 12.55
N ASN A 20 0.79 6.24 12.21
CA ASN A 20 1.79 5.77 11.26
C ASN A 20 1.21 5.75 9.85
N TRP A 21 2.00 6.22 8.89
CA TRP A 21 1.64 6.18 7.48
C TRP A 21 2.21 4.94 6.83
N GLY A 22 1.38 4.26 6.07
CA GLY A 22 1.75 3.05 5.36
C GLY A 22 0.86 2.83 4.15
N PHE A 23 0.85 1.60 3.65
CA PHE A 23 0.02 1.22 2.51
C PHE A 23 -1.27 0.56 2.98
N PRO A 24 -2.34 0.67 2.18
CA PRO A 24 -3.48 -0.22 2.34
C PRO A 24 -3.01 -1.67 2.19
N LYS A 25 -3.30 -2.49 3.15
CA LYS A 25 -2.93 -3.91 3.15
C LYS A 25 -3.86 -4.66 4.07
N GLY A 26 -3.94 -5.98 3.90
CA GLY A 26 -4.75 -6.82 4.75
C GLY A 26 -4.24 -8.23 4.83
N HIS A 27 -5.01 -9.04 5.50
CA HIS A 27 -4.68 -10.44 5.74
C HIS A 27 -5.44 -11.35 4.80
N LEU A 28 -4.77 -12.41 4.35
CA LEU A 28 -5.39 -13.47 3.57
C LEU A 28 -6.45 -14.17 4.41
N GLU A 29 -7.63 -14.31 3.87
CA GLU A 29 -8.65 -15.16 4.44
C GLU A 29 -8.49 -16.58 3.90
N LYS A 30 -9.07 -17.55 4.62
CA LYS A 30 -8.99 -18.96 4.25
C LYS A 30 -9.50 -19.16 2.82
N HIS A 31 -8.70 -19.87 2.01
CA HIS A 31 -8.99 -20.17 0.60
C HIS A 31 -8.98 -18.96 -0.33
N GLU A 32 -8.48 -17.84 0.11
CA GLU A 32 -8.39 -16.65 -0.70
C GLU A 32 -7.01 -16.56 -1.38
N LEU A 33 -6.98 -16.19 -2.67
CA LEU A 33 -5.73 -15.92 -3.35
C LEU A 33 -5.14 -14.59 -2.90
N PRO A 34 -3.81 -14.44 -2.86
CA PRO A 34 -3.18 -13.18 -2.45
C PRO A 34 -3.67 -11.96 -3.23
N GLU A 35 -3.88 -12.08 -4.55
CA GLU A 35 -4.38 -11.00 -5.39
C GLU A 35 -5.79 -10.59 -5.00
N ALA A 36 -6.65 -11.56 -4.75
CA ALA A 36 -8.03 -11.30 -4.35
C ALA A 36 -8.09 -10.66 -2.96
N ALA A 37 -7.27 -11.14 -2.04
CA ALA A 37 -7.16 -10.57 -0.69
C ALA A 37 -6.71 -9.11 -0.77
N ALA A 38 -5.71 -8.82 -1.58
CA ALA A 38 -5.17 -7.47 -1.74
C ALA A 38 -6.24 -6.51 -2.28
N LEU A 39 -6.95 -6.91 -3.32
CA LEU A 39 -8.03 -6.09 -3.90
C LEU A 39 -9.16 -5.85 -2.89
N ARG A 40 -9.58 -6.89 -2.19
CA ARG A 40 -10.64 -6.80 -1.20
C ARG A 40 -10.27 -5.86 -0.06
N GLU A 41 -9.09 -6.05 0.52
CA GLU A 41 -8.65 -5.26 1.68
C GLU A 41 -8.43 -3.79 1.32
N VAL A 42 -7.83 -3.52 0.16
CA VAL A 42 -7.65 -2.13 -0.28
C VAL A 42 -9.00 -1.46 -0.49
N SER A 43 -9.95 -2.16 -1.12
CA SER A 43 -11.30 -1.65 -1.31
C SER A 43 -12.00 -1.37 0.03
N GLU A 44 -11.89 -2.27 0.99
CA GLU A 44 -12.48 -2.09 2.32
C GLU A 44 -11.86 -0.93 3.09
N GLU A 45 -10.53 -0.82 3.06
CA GLU A 45 -9.81 0.23 3.82
C GLU A 45 -9.96 1.62 3.23
N THR A 46 -10.10 1.73 1.92
CA THR A 46 -10.07 3.03 1.23
C THR A 46 -11.40 3.46 0.62
N GLY A 47 -12.33 2.53 0.46
CA GLY A 47 -13.61 2.80 -0.22
C GLY A 47 -13.52 2.84 -1.74
N LEU A 48 -12.37 2.55 -2.32
CA LEU A 48 -12.19 2.52 -3.78
C LEU A 48 -12.67 1.19 -4.34
N SER A 49 -13.44 1.23 -5.42
CA SER A 49 -14.01 0.04 -6.06
C SER A 49 -13.55 -0.16 -7.50
N ASP A 50 -12.88 0.81 -8.09
CA ASP A 50 -12.42 0.79 -9.48
C ASP A 50 -10.98 0.29 -9.62
N LEU A 51 -10.57 -0.62 -8.76
CA LEU A 51 -9.18 -1.06 -8.66
C LEU A 51 -8.80 -1.98 -9.83
N VAL A 52 -7.67 -1.67 -10.45
CA VAL A 52 -7.07 -2.51 -11.49
C VAL A 52 -5.74 -3.03 -11.00
N LEU A 53 -5.59 -4.34 -10.96
CA LEU A 53 -4.34 -4.98 -10.56
C LEU A 53 -3.31 -4.86 -11.69
N ARG A 54 -2.14 -4.33 -11.37
CA ARG A 54 -1.06 -4.12 -12.35
C ARG A 54 0.11 -5.08 -12.19
N GLY A 55 0.13 -5.88 -11.15
CA GLY A 55 1.15 -6.90 -10.92
C GLY A 55 1.66 -6.95 -9.51
N GLU A 56 2.48 -7.94 -9.22
CA GLU A 56 3.13 -8.09 -7.92
C GLU A 56 4.42 -7.26 -7.90
N LEU A 57 4.59 -6.47 -6.84
CA LEU A 57 5.77 -5.64 -6.65
C LEU A 57 6.86 -6.33 -5.87
N ALA A 58 6.48 -6.94 -4.75
CA ALA A 58 7.43 -7.52 -3.81
C ALA A 58 6.73 -8.45 -2.84
N THR A 59 7.48 -9.41 -2.36
CA THR A 59 7.10 -10.23 -1.21
C THR A 59 8.11 -9.94 -0.11
N ILE A 60 7.62 -9.56 1.04
CA ILE A 60 8.45 -9.26 2.20
C ILE A 60 8.10 -10.27 3.29
N ASP A 61 9.12 -10.80 3.93
CA ASP A 61 8.92 -11.66 5.08
C ASP A 61 9.75 -11.16 6.26
N TRP A 62 9.23 -11.40 7.45
CA TRP A 62 9.95 -11.07 8.66
C TRP A 62 9.50 -11.98 9.80
N HIS A 63 10.34 -12.05 10.83
CA HIS A 63 10.07 -12.84 12.03
C HIS A 63 9.89 -11.91 13.22
N PHE A 64 8.97 -12.26 14.10
CA PHE A 64 8.79 -11.55 15.36
C PHE A 64 8.33 -12.53 16.44
N ARG A 65 8.51 -12.14 17.70
CA ARG A 65 8.03 -12.94 18.82
C ARG A 65 6.71 -12.39 19.34
N PHE A 66 5.78 -13.30 19.53
CA PHE A 66 4.49 -12.98 20.12
C PHE A 66 4.12 -14.08 21.09
N ARG A 67 3.95 -13.73 22.35
CA ARG A 67 3.62 -14.67 23.45
C ARG A 67 4.59 -15.85 23.52
N GLY A 68 5.89 -15.54 23.40
CA GLY A 68 6.94 -16.55 23.48
C GLY A 68 7.13 -17.41 22.24
N LYS A 69 6.32 -17.22 21.19
CA LYS A 69 6.44 -17.97 19.93
C LYS A 69 7.10 -17.11 18.86
N LEU A 70 7.98 -17.73 18.08
CA LEU A 70 8.55 -17.09 16.91
C LEU A 70 7.54 -17.19 15.77
N ILE A 71 7.12 -16.05 15.25
CA ILE A 71 6.14 -15.97 14.17
C ILE A 71 6.82 -15.45 12.92
N HIS A 72 6.62 -16.17 11.82
CA HIS A 72 7.08 -15.77 10.49
C HIS A 72 5.90 -15.19 9.73
N LYS A 73 6.01 -13.96 9.29
CA LYS A 73 4.96 -13.29 8.53
C LYS A 73 5.44 -12.98 7.12
N ILE A 74 4.58 -13.26 6.15
CA ILE A 74 4.84 -13.00 4.73
C ILE A 74 3.79 -12.01 4.24
N CYS A 75 4.24 -10.96 3.58
CA CYS A 75 3.34 -9.96 3.00
C CYS A 75 3.64 -9.80 1.51
N HIS A 76 2.59 -9.96 0.68
CA HIS A 76 2.67 -9.75 -0.75
C HIS A 76 2.14 -8.35 -1.07
N PHE A 77 2.96 -7.57 -1.77
CA PHE A 77 2.58 -6.23 -2.21
C PHE A 77 2.29 -6.23 -3.70
N PHE A 78 1.16 -5.65 -4.06
CA PHE A 78 0.70 -5.57 -5.45
C PHE A 78 0.57 -4.12 -5.87
N LEU A 79 0.85 -3.88 -7.14
CA LEU A 79 0.64 -2.58 -7.75
C LEU A 79 -0.81 -2.51 -8.24
N MET A 80 -1.55 -1.51 -7.78
CA MET A 80 -2.94 -1.28 -8.18
C MET A 80 -3.13 0.14 -8.65
N GLU A 81 -3.98 0.32 -9.63
CA GLU A 81 -4.33 1.63 -10.16
C GLU A 81 -5.80 1.94 -9.92
N SER A 82 -6.09 3.20 -9.60
CA SER A 82 -7.44 3.73 -9.51
C SER A 82 -7.51 5.06 -10.22
N GLU A 83 -8.59 5.32 -10.93
CA GLU A 83 -8.84 6.64 -11.53
C GLU A 83 -9.59 7.56 -10.57
N ASN A 84 -10.22 6.99 -9.55
CA ASN A 84 -11.02 7.72 -8.59
C ASN A 84 -10.14 8.24 -7.45
N ALA A 85 -10.25 9.54 -7.17
CA ALA A 85 -9.51 10.16 -6.08
C ALA A 85 -10.27 10.14 -4.74
N SER A 86 -11.57 9.88 -4.77
CA SER A 86 -12.40 9.92 -3.57
C SER A 86 -12.20 8.69 -2.71
N THR A 87 -11.69 8.88 -1.51
CA THR A 87 -11.47 7.80 -0.55
C THR A 87 -12.39 7.96 0.65
N SER A 88 -12.68 6.84 1.28
CA SER A 88 -13.47 6.76 2.52
C SER A 88 -12.69 5.92 3.53
N PRO A 89 -11.88 6.56 4.38
CA PRO A 89 -11.11 5.79 5.37
C PRO A 89 -12.01 4.96 6.27
N GLN A 90 -11.67 3.69 6.45
CA GLN A 90 -12.45 2.78 7.28
C GLN A 90 -11.97 2.87 8.72
N ARG A 91 -12.63 3.69 9.50
CA ARG A 91 -12.28 3.92 10.91
C ARG A 91 -12.44 2.66 11.76
N GLU A 92 -13.35 1.80 11.39
CA GLU A 92 -13.57 0.51 12.06
C GLU A 92 -12.36 -0.42 11.95
N GLU A 93 -11.56 -0.25 10.91
CA GLU A 93 -10.31 -1.00 10.70
C GLU A 93 -9.09 -0.24 11.20
N GLY A 94 -9.29 0.86 11.92
CA GLY A 94 -8.19 1.66 12.46
C GLY A 94 -7.58 2.64 11.48
N ILE A 95 -8.22 2.88 10.33
CA ILE A 95 -7.72 3.82 9.33
C ILE A 95 -8.28 5.21 9.65
N THR A 96 -7.41 6.16 9.94
CA THR A 96 -7.81 7.51 10.32
C THR A 96 -7.73 8.52 9.19
N ALA A 97 -6.97 8.25 8.15
CA ALA A 97 -6.83 9.14 6.99
C ALA A 97 -6.33 8.38 5.77
N CYS A 98 -6.67 8.88 4.59
CA CYS A 98 -6.09 8.48 3.31
C CYS A 98 -5.57 9.72 2.61
N LYS A 99 -4.42 9.61 1.94
CA LYS A 99 -3.83 10.76 1.25
C LYS A 99 -3.14 10.31 -0.03
N TRP A 100 -3.44 10.99 -1.14
CA TRP A 100 -2.75 10.83 -2.41
C TRP A 100 -1.60 11.81 -2.46
N VAL A 101 -0.37 11.31 -2.63
CA VAL A 101 0.82 12.15 -2.60
C VAL A 101 1.82 11.75 -3.69
N PRO A 102 2.61 12.71 -4.22
CA PRO A 102 3.69 12.36 -5.13
C PRO A 102 4.80 11.60 -4.38
N ILE A 103 5.70 10.99 -5.15
CA ILE A 103 6.68 10.05 -4.59
C ILE A 103 7.56 10.66 -3.49
N ASP A 104 8.06 11.87 -3.67
CA ASP A 104 8.95 12.50 -2.68
C ASP A 104 8.23 12.73 -1.36
N GLU A 105 6.99 13.19 -1.41
CA GLU A 105 6.19 13.40 -0.21
C GLU A 105 5.82 12.06 0.43
N ALA A 106 5.50 11.06 -0.39
CA ALA A 106 5.20 9.72 0.12
C ALA A 106 6.40 9.13 0.86
N LEU A 107 7.60 9.26 0.31
CA LEU A 107 8.82 8.77 0.96
C LEU A 107 9.10 9.49 2.27
N ALA A 108 8.75 10.77 2.36
CA ALA A 108 8.93 11.54 3.60
C ALA A 108 7.93 11.15 4.67
N LEU A 109 6.71 10.75 4.28
CA LEU A 109 5.64 10.42 5.23
C LEU A 109 5.70 8.98 5.73
N ILE A 110 6.17 8.05 4.90
CA ILE A 110 6.10 6.62 5.23
C ILE A 110 6.90 6.31 6.49
N SER A 111 6.26 5.58 7.41
CA SER A 111 6.82 5.34 8.74
C SER A 111 7.73 4.12 8.83
N TYR A 112 7.63 3.20 7.87
CA TYR A 112 8.30 1.91 7.94
C TYR A 112 9.36 1.77 6.85
N ALA A 113 10.57 1.33 7.23
CA ALA A 113 11.70 1.21 6.29
C ALA A 113 11.44 0.23 5.15
N ASN A 114 10.84 -0.92 5.45
CA ASN A 114 10.53 -1.92 4.42
C ASN A 114 9.44 -1.43 3.45
N ALA A 115 8.51 -0.62 3.93
CA ALA A 115 7.50 -0.03 3.08
C ALA A 115 8.11 1.01 2.12
N ARG A 116 9.14 1.70 2.55
CA ARG A 116 9.85 2.67 1.70
C ARG A 116 10.43 2.00 0.45
N GLU A 117 11.04 0.84 0.61
CA GLU A 117 11.59 0.07 -0.51
C GLU A 117 10.50 -0.34 -1.50
N VAL A 118 9.35 -0.81 -1.00
CA VAL A 118 8.21 -1.16 -1.84
C VAL A 118 7.71 0.06 -2.62
N LEU A 119 7.65 1.21 -1.97
CA LEU A 119 7.21 2.46 -2.59
C LEU A 119 8.16 2.87 -3.72
N GLN A 120 9.47 2.74 -3.52
CA GLN A 120 10.47 3.03 -4.55
C GLN A 120 10.30 2.11 -5.76
N ARG A 121 10.04 0.83 -5.54
CA ARG A 121 9.77 -0.13 -6.62
C ARG A 121 8.51 0.24 -7.39
N ALA A 122 7.47 0.67 -6.67
CA ALA A 122 6.23 1.11 -7.31
C ALA A 122 6.46 2.33 -8.19
N ALA A 123 7.23 3.30 -7.72
CA ALA A 123 7.53 4.50 -8.49
C ALA A 123 8.26 4.19 -9.79
N VAL A 124 9.21 3.27 -9.75
CA VAL A 124 9.93 2.83 -10.95
C VAL A 124 8.97 2.13 -11.92
N SER A 125 8.10 1.26 -11.40
CA SER A 125 7.16 0.48 -12.21
C SER A 125 6.16 1.35 -12.96
N VAL A 126 5.74 2.48 -12.39
CA VAL A 126 4.78 3.37 -13.05
C VAL A 126 5.46 4.43 -13.92
N GLY A 127 6.76 4.28 -14.16
CA GLY A 127 7.50 5.22 -14.99
C GLY A 127 7.82 6.54 -14.31
N GLY A 128 7.55 6.63 -13.01
CA GLY A 128 7.89 7.81 -12.22
C GLY A 128 9.32 7.81 -11.78
N ALA A 129 10.24 7.40 -12.61
CA ALA A 129 11.61 7.05 -12.28
C ALA A 129 12.57 8.19 -11.95
N PRO A 130 12.16 9.33 -11.35
CA PRO A 130 13.14 10.31 -10.89
C PRO A 130 14.10 9.71 -9.85
N LEU A 131 13.68 8.65 -9.17
CA LEU A 131 14.54 7.97 -8.21
C LEU A 131 15.75 7.30 -8.86
N ALA A 132 15.61 6.86 -10.10
CA ALA A 132 16.70 6.25 -10.83
C ALA A 132 17.78 7.25 -11.23
N HIS A 133 17.47 8.52 -11.16
CA HIS A 133 18.37 9.62 -11.52
C HIS A 133 18.89 10.37 -10.31
N GLY A 134 18.45 9.92 -9.16
CA GLY A 134 18.78 10.55 -7.86
C GLY A 134 20.21 10.56 -7.58
#